data_8da6511aae9823e5282eaf989e806f8c
#
_entry.id   8da6511aae9823e5282eaf989e806f8c
#
_cell.length_a   1.000
_cell.length_b   1.000
_cell.length_c   1.000
_cell.angle_alpha   90.00
_cell.angle_beta   90.00
_cell.angle_gamma   90.00
#
_symmetry.space_group_name_H-M   'P 1'
#
loop_
_entity.id
_entity.type
_entity.pdbx_description
1 polymer ?
#
loop_
_entity_poly.entity_id
_entity_poly.type
_entity_poly.pdbx_seq_one_letter_code
_entity_poly.pdbx_strand_id
1 'polypeptide(L)'
;MEVKMFKNTIIVALLMALSVTFADTKSGTAEAKLPKINAEQLQCLAQNIYFEAGNQSLEGMAAVADVTLNRVQEKRYPDTICGVVKQGLKNPNGTMKRWKCQFSWYCDGKSDKIPNMPNNQTWQNAEFVAKAMLLEYSLTDTGDYFGITCGSTHYHATYVVPDWIEDRGMNRTKQIGAHIFYKFD
;
A
#
# COMPACT_ATOMS: atom_id res chain seq x y z
N MET A 1 -31.81 -9.99 53.51
CA MET A 1 -31.29 -8.66 53.12
C MET A 1 -29.95 -8.45 53.80
N GLU A 2 -28.92 -9.18 53.37
CA GLU A 2 -27.54 -8.98 53.86
C GLU A 2 -26.56 -9.62 52.83
N VAL A 3 -26.16 -8.85 51.87
CA VAL A 3 -24.99 -9.14 51.06
C VAL A 3 -24.42 -7.80 50.61
N LYS A 4 -23.59 -7.16 51.44
CA LYS A 4 -22.77 -6.02 50.96
C LYS A 4 -21.73 -5.54 51.97
N MET A 5 -20.82 -6.40 52.43
CA MET A 5 -19.67 -5.89 53.21
C MET A 5 -18.44 -6.81 53.21
N PHE A 6 -18.16 -7.50 52.10
CA PHE A 6 -16.94 -8.33 52.03
C PHE A 6 -16.03 -8.02 50.84
N LYS A 7 -16.20 -6.92 50.13
CA LYS A 7 -15.36 -6.63 48.96
C LYS A 7 -14.25 -5.58 49.17
N ASN A 8 -14.22 -4.88 50.30
CA ASN A 8 -13.24 -3.79 50.48
C ASN A 8 -12.01 -4.13 51.35
N THR A 9 -11.98 -5.31 51.99
CA THR A 9 -10.87 -5.66 52.90
C THR A 9 -9.74 -6.45 52.21
N ILE A 10 -9.97 -7.00 51.01
CA ILE A 10 -8.96 -7.77 50.28
C ILE A 10 -8.09 -6.90 49.39
N ILE A 11 -8.58 -5.73 49.00
CA ILE A 11 -7.84 -4.82 48.08
C ILE A 11 -6.72 -4.05 48.81
N VAL A 12 -6.84 -3.80 50.12
CA VAL A 12 -5.84 -3.05 50.88
C VAL A 12 -4.64 -3.91 51.28
N ALA A 13 -4.80 -5.21 51.40
CA ALA A 13 -3.70 -6.13 51.77
C ALA A 13 -2.75 -6.46 50.60
N LEU A 14 -3.13 -6.21 49.35
CA LEU A 14 -2.31 -6.52 48.18
C LEU A 14 -1.42 -5.37 47.73
N LEU A 15 -1.56 -4.20 48.31
CA LEU A 15 -0.76 -3.00 47.98
C LEU A 15 0.49 -2.78 48.83
N MET A 16 0.74 -3.63 49.87
CA MET A 16 1.87 -3.48 50.75
C MET A 16 3.01 -4.50 50.53
N ALA A 17 2.95 -5.33 49.51
CA ALA A 17 3.96 -6.38 49.29
C ALA A 17 4.68 -6.32 47.95
N LEU A 18 4.65 -5.18 47.22
CA LEU A 18 5.47 -4.96 46.02
C LEU A 18 6.42 -3.78 46.17
N SER A 19 7.29 -3.87 47.17
CA SER A 19 8.60 -3.21 47.11
C SER A 19 9.53 -4.05 46.20
N VAL A 20 9.19 -4.12 44.92
CA VAL A 20 10.12 -4.67 43.92
C VAL A 20 11.20 -3.62 43.71
N THR A 21 12.41 -3.90 44.19
CA THR A 21 13.63 -3.20 43.81
C THR A 21 13.72 -3.23 42.29
N PHE A 22 13.50 -2.08 41.65
CA PHE A 22 13.83 -1.90 40.22
C PHE A 22 15.37 -2.02 40.15
N ALA A 23 15.84 -3.20 39.83
CA ALA A 23 17.18 -3.34 39.28
C ALA A 23 17.16 -2.63 37.93
N ASP A 24 18.02 -1.62 37.78
CA ASP A 24 18.31 -0.98 36.49
C ASP A 24 18.82 -2.04 35.50
N THR A 25 17.89 -2.77 34.88
CA THR A 25 18.17 -3.44 33.62
C THR A 25 18.29 -2.32 32.60
N LYS A 26 19.52 -1.98 32.21
CA LYS A 26 19.82 -1.31 30.95
C LYS A 26 19.17 -2.17 29.86
N SER A 27 17.88 -1.91 29.58
CA SER A 27 17.22 -2.35 28.39
C SER A 27 17.89 -1.60 27.23
N GLY A 28 18.90 -2.22 26.66
CA GLY A 28 19.42 -1.84 25.38
C GLY A 28 18.31 -2.11 24.37
N THR A 29 17.36 -1.18 24.26
CA THR A 29 16.44 -1.15 23.14
C THR A 29 17.32 -0.94 21.90
N ALA A 30 17.65 -2.02 21.22
CA ALA A 30 18.18 -1.93 19.87
C ALA A 30 17.11 -1.15 19.08
N GLU A 31 17.39 0.11 18.82
CA GLU A 31 16.55 0.96 17.98
C GLU A 31 16.50 0.29 16.61
N ALA A 32 15.40 -0.38 16.31
CA ALA A 32 15.20 -1.06 15.03
C ALA A 32 15.27 0.03 13.96
N LYS A 33 16.39 0.08 13.24
CA LYS A 33 16.60 1.06 12.17
C LYS A 33 15.61 0.75 11.05
N LEU A 34 14.61 1.62 10.89
CA LEU A 34 13.64 1.52 9.81
C LEU A 34 14.37 1.45 8.45
N PRO A 35 13.86 0.63 7.51
CA PRO A 35 14.45 0.52 6.19
C PRO A 35 14.44 1.88 5.47
N LYS A 36 15.51 2.17 4.74
CA LYS A 36 15.63 3.42 3.98
C LYS A 36 14.77 3.34 2.71
N ILE A 37 13.67 4.08 2.69
CA ILE A 37 12.82 4.20 1.51
C ILE A 37 13.55 4.98 0.40
N ASN A 38 13.59 4.42 -0.81
CA ASN A 38 14.14 5.10 -1.98
C ASN A 38 13.17 6.21 -2.42
N ALA A 39 13.66 7.47 -2.44
CA ALA A 39 12.83 8.64 -2.74
C ALA A 39 12.22 8.62 -4.16
N GLU A 40 12.95 8.11 -5.16
CA GLU A 40 12.46 8.01 -6.53
C GLU A 40 11.33 6.98 -6.63
N GLN A 41 11.49 5.81 -6.01
CA GLN A 41 10.46 4.76 -5.99
C GLN A 41 9.21 5.23 -5.24
N LEU A 42 9.38 5.95 -4.13
CA LEU A 42 8.28 6.59 -3.40
C LEU A 42 7.53 7.58 -4.28
N GLN A 43 8.25 8.44 -5.00
CA GLN A 43 7.65 9.44 -5.91
C GLN A 43 6.82 8.75 -7.01
N CYS A 44 7.35 7.70 -7.63
CA CYS A 44 6.61 6.95 -8.64
C CYS A 44 5.33 6.31 -8.07
N LEU A 45 5.40 5.70 -6.89
CA LEU A 45 4.24 5.08 -6.25
C LEU A 45 3.18 6.13 -5.89
N ALA A 46 3.58 7.24 -5.27
CA ALA A 46 2.67 8.32 -4.90
C ALA A 46 1.99 8.95 -6.13
N GLN A 47 2.73 9.17 -7.23
CA GLN A 47 2.13 9.64 -8.48
C GLN A 47 1.10 8.66 -9.03
N ASN A 48 1.41 7.36 -9.02
CA ASN A 48 0.47 6.35 -9.49
C ASN A 48 -0.81 6.34 -8.65
N ILE A 49 -0.69 6.36 -7.33
CA ILE A 49 -1.84 6.46 -6.42
C ILE A 49 -2.67 7.72 -6.70
N TYR A 50 -2.01 8.87 -6.87
CA TYR A 50 -2.68 10.14 -7.14
C TYR A 50 -3.55 10.10 -8.39
N PHE A 51 -3.02 9.60 -9.51
CA PHE A 51 -3.72 9.60 -10.79
C PHE A 51 -4.76 8.48 -10.91
N GLU A 52 -4.52 7.32 -10.32
CA GLU A 52 -5.40 6.15 -10.43
C GLU A 52 -6.49 6.11 -9.35
N ALA A 53 -6.20 6.62 -8.14
CA ALA A 53 -7.06 6.47 -6.98
C ALA A 53 -7.26 7.76 -6.18
N GLY A 54 -6.94 8.93 -6.73
CA GLY A 54 -6.99 10.21 -6.01
C GLY A 54 -8.39 10.59 -5.50
N ASN A 55 -9.44 10.02 -6.06
CA ASN A 55 -10.84 10.21 -5.62
C ASN A 55 -11.36 9.08 -4.71
N GLN A 56 -10.51 8.11 -4.35
CA GLN A 56 -10.86 6.98 -3.51
C GLN A 56 -10.55 7.27 -2.02
N SER A 57 -11.05 6.41 -1.13
CA SER A 57 -10.61 6.37 0.26
C SER A 57 -9.12 6.00 0.37
N LEU A 58 -8.52 6.20 1.56
CA LEU A 58 -7.14 5.76 1.82
C LEU A 58 -6.96 4.24 1.58
N GLU A 59 -8.00 3.44 1.88
CA GLU A 59 -7.99 1.99 1.59
C GLU A 59 -7.98 1.73 0.08
N GLY A 60 -8.76 2.47 -0.71
CA GLY A 60 -8.75 2.37 -2.17
C GLY A 60 -7.42 2.81 -2.77
N MET A 61 -6.79 3.85 -2.23
CA MET A 61 -5.43 4.27 -2.58
C MET A 61 -4.40 3.18 -2.26
N ALA A 62 -4.48 2.57 -1.06
CA ALA A 62 -3.61 1.47 -0.66
C ALA A 62 -3.78 0.25 -1.56
N ALA A 63 -4.99 -0.05 -2.01
CA ALA A 63 -5.25 -1.16 -2.92
C ALA A 63 -4.58 -0.97 -4.30
N VAL A 64 -4.55 0.25 -4.84
CA VAL A 64 -3.81 0.56 -6.07
C VAL A 64 -2.30 0.49 -5.86
N ALA A 65 -1.80 0.96 -4.72
CA ALA A 65 -0.40 0.80 -4.34
C ALA A 65 0.00 -0.67 -4.26
N ASP A 66 -0.85 -1.49 -3.64
CA ASP A 66 -0.66 -2.92 -3.47
C ASP A 66 -0.51 -3.66 -4.81
N VAL A 67 -1.38 -3.37 -5.78
CA VAL A 67 -1.24 -3.93 -7.13
C VAL A 67 0.11 -3.56 -7.76
N THR A 68 0.59 -2.34 -7.56
CA THR A 68 1.90 -1.92 -8.07
C THR A 68 3.04 -2.72 -7.42
N LEU A 69 2.98 -2.94 -6.11
CA LEU A 69 3.96 -3.72 -5.35
C LEU A 69 3.92 -5.21 -5.72
N ASN A 70 2.72 -5.80 -5.88
CA ASN A 70 2.54 -7.18 -6.35
C ASN A 70 3.16 -7.38 -7.74
N ARG A 71 3.01 -6.41 -8.64
CA ARG A 71 3.66 -6.45 -9.97
C ARG A 71 5.18 -6.43 -9.88
N VAL A 72 5.77 -5.66 -8.96
CA VAL A 72 7.23 -5.65 -8.75
C VAL A 72 7.77 -7.04 -8.35
N GLN A 73 6.99 -7.83 -7.62
CA GLN A 73 7.39 -9.18 -7.22
C GLN A 73 7.17 -10.22 -8.33
N GLU A 74 6.31 -9.93 -9.28
CA GLU A 74 5.97 -10.90 -10.31
C GLU A 74 6.87 -10.77 -11.54
N LYS A 75 7.48 -11.87 -11.96
CA LYS A 75 8.47 -11.94 -13.06
C LYS A 75 8.00 -11.42 -14.43
N ARG A 76 6.68 -11.31 -14.63
CA ARG A 76 6.10 -10.75 -15.86
C ARG A 76 6.22 -9.23 -15.95
N TYR A 77 6.54 -8.55 -14.86
CA TYR A 77 6.62 -7.10 -14.76
C TYR A 77 8.06 -6.64 -14.47
N PRO A 78 8.34 -5.35 -14.64
CA PRO A 78 9.59 -4.76 -14.18
C PRO A 78 9.80 -4.94 -12.66
N ASP A 79 11.04 -5.09 -12.24
CA ASP A 79 11.46 -5.33 -10.86
C ASP A 79 11.59 -4.06 -10.00
N THR A 80 11.15 -2.93 -10.51
CA THR A 80 11.14 -1.64 -9.81
C THR A 80 9.77 -0.96 -9.91
N ILE A 81 9.38 -0.20 -8.88
CA ILE A 81 8.13 0.52 -8.86
C ILE A 81 8.02 1.50 -10.03
N CYS A 82 9.08 2.29 -10.26
CA CYS A 82 9.10 3.21 -11.40
C CYS A 82 9.03 2.46 -12.74
N GLY A 83 9.64 1.29 -12.83
CA GLY A 83 9.54 0.42 -14.00
C GLY A 83 8.11 -0.03 -14.26
N VAL A 84 7.42 -0.52 -13.23
CA VAL A 84 6.00 -0.92 -13.30
C VAL A 84 5.10 0.27 -13.67
N VAL A 85 5.26 1.39 -12.98
CA VAL A 85 4.42 2.59 -13.19
C VAL A 85 4.58 3.15 -14.60
N LYS A 86 5.81 3.15 -15.13
CA LYS A 86 6.15 3.68 -16.46
C LYS A 86 6.13 2.63 -17.57
N GLN A 87 5.65 1.41 -17.29
CA GLN A 87 5.60 0.33 -18.26
C GLN A 87 4.60 0.61 -19.39
N GLY A 88 5.03 0.39 -20.63
CA GLY A 88 4.17 0.53 -21.80
C GLY A 88 4.92 0.24 -23.10
N LEU A 89 4.19 0.26 -24.21
CA LEU A 89 4.78 0.10 -25.54
C LEU A 89 5.49 1.39 -25.98
N LYS A 90 6.63 1.21 -26.64
CA LYS A 90 7.41 2.32 -27.20
C LYS A 90 7.26 2.39 -28.72
N ASN A 91 7.34 3.61 -29.24
CA ASN A 91 7.52 3.87 -30.66
C ASN A 91 8.97 3.54 -31.09
N PRO A 92 9.26 3.42 -32.40
CA PRO A 92 10.62 3.20 -32.88
C PRO A 92 11.64 4.26 -32.46
N ASN A 93 11.20 5.47 -32.20
CA ASN A 93 12.03 6.58 -31.73
C ASN A 93 12.24 6.60 -30.20
N GLY A 94 11.78 5.55 -29.47
CA GLY A 94 11.92 5.42 -28.02
C GLY A 94 10.87 6.13 -27.17
N THR A 95 10.00 6.98 -27.76
CA THR A 95 8.91 7.63 -27.02
C THR A 95 7.80 6.64 -26.68
N MET A 96 7.05 6.91 -25.59
CA MET A 96 5.91 6.06 -25.23
C MET A 96 4.82 6.15 -26.28
N LYS A 97 4.27 4.99 -26.65
CA LYS A 97 3.11 4.92 -27.53
C LYS A 97 1.86 5.33 -26.77
N ARG A 98 1.18 6.37 -27.26
CA ARG A 98 -0.01 6.92 -26.60
C ARG A 98 -1.07 5.87 -26.36
N TRP A 99 -1.68 5.85 -25.17
CA TRP A 99 -2.73 4.92 -24.71
C TRP A 99 -2.30 3.43 -24.67
N LYS A 100 -0.97 3.18 -24.63
CA LYS A 100 -0.42 1.82 -24.57
C LYS A 100 0.47 1.60 -23.33
N CYS A 101 0.17 2.30 -22.24
CA CYS A 101 0.80 2.12 -20.94
C CYS A 101 -0.06 1.29 -20.01
N GLN A 102 0.56 0.63 -19.05
CA GLN A 102 -0.12 -0.14 -17.99
C GLN A 102 -1.01 0.77 -17.14
N PHE A 103 -0.51 1.97 -16.81
CA PHE A 103 -1.28 3.05 -16.20
C PHE A 103 -1.48 4.13 -17.25
N SER A 104 -2.75 4.36 -17.61
CA SER A 104 -3.11 5.16 -18.78
C SER A 104 -2.66 6.62 -18.68
N TRP A 105 -2.65 7.19 -17.47
CA TRP A 105 -2.25 8.57 -17.22
C TRP A 105 -0.83 8.88 -17.70
N TYR A 106 0.10 7.89 -17.58
CA TYR A 106 1.51 8.08 -17.93
C TYR A 106 1.76 8.36 -19.43
N CYS A 107 0.85 7.94 -20.31
CA CYS A 107 0.99 8.15 -21.76
C CYS A 107 -0.32 8.57 -22.46
N ASP A 108 -1.23 9.22 -21.74
CA ASP A 108 -2.47 9.76 -22.31
C ASP A 108 -2.26 11.08 -23.06
N GLY A 109 -1.06 11.67 -22.95
CA GLY A 109 -0.66 12.92 -23.58
C GLY A 109 -1.11 14.17 -22.83
N LYS A 110 -1.59 14.04 -21.60
CA LYS A 110 -1.86 15.15 -20.69
C LYS A 110 -0.62 15.46 -19.84
N SER A 111 -0.68 16.53 -19.08
CA SER A 111 0.38 16.90 -18.15
C SER A 111 0.30 16.09 -16.88
N ASP A 112 1.41 15.45 -16.48
CA ASP A 112 1.54 14.71 -15.21
C ASP A 112 1.95 15.64 -14.05
N LYS A 113 1.84 16.96 -14.23
CA LYS A 113 2.09 17.93 -13.16
C LYS A 113 0.91 17.95 -12.19
N ILE A 114 1.22 17.73 -10.91
CA ILE A 114 0.23 17.81 -9.84
C ILE A 114 0.04 19.27 -9.45
N PRO A 115 -1.20 19.82 -9.56
CA PRO A 115 -1.46 21.22 -9.23
C PRO A 115 -1.26 21.50 -7.74
N ASN A 116 -0.73 22.69 -7.42
CA ASN A 116 -0.55 23.17 -6.04
C ASN A 116 0.20 22.23 -5.09
N MET A 117 1.05 21.35 -5.62
CA MET A 117 1.96 20.57 -4.78
C MET A 117 2.96 21.51 -4.06
N PRO A 118 3.18 21.38 -2.74
CA PRO A 118 2.76 20.29 -1.83
C PRO A 118 1.39 20.46 -1.13
N ASN A 119 0.67 21.58 -1.34
CA ASN A 119 -0.57 21.91 -0.62
C ASN A 119 -1.82 21.19 -1.17
N ASN A 120 -1.65 20.23 -2.07
CA ASN A 120 -2.74 19.43 -2.61
C ASN A 120 -3.07 18.28 -1.65
N GLN A 121 -4.26 18.27 -1.04
CA GLN A 121 -4.66 17.25 -0.07
C GLN A 121 -4.64 15.83 -0.66
N THR A 122 -5.08 15.66 -1.90
CA THR A 122 -5.05 14.36 -2.59
C THR A 122 -3.61 13.87 -2.76
N TRP A 123 -2.68 14.77 -3.09
CA TRP A 123 -1.26 14.43 -3.16
C TRP A 123 -0.69 14.02 -1.79
N GLN A 124 -1.00 14.79 -0.74
CA GLN A 124 -0.57 14.47 0.62
C GLN A 124 -1.06 13.09 1.07
N ASN A 125 -2.33 12.76 0.77
CA ASN A 125 -2.89 11.44 1.04
C ASN A 125 -2.17 10.34 0.25
N ALA A 126 -1.93 10.56 -1.04
CA ALA A 126 -1.22 9.61 -1.89
C ALA A 126 0.23 9.37 -1.43
N GLU A 127 0.94 10.44 -1.04
CA GLU A 127 2.30 10.35 -0.49
C GLU A 127 2.32 9.63 0.86
N PHE A 128 1.37 9.91 1.74
CA PHE A 128 1.22 9.23 3.03
C PHE A 128 0.99 7.72 2.82
N VAL A 129 0.04 7.35 1.96
CA VAL A 129 -0.25 5.95 1.65
C VAL A 129 0.97 5.26 1.01
N ALA A 130 1.63 5.92 0.06
CA ALA A 130 2.83 5.38 -0.57
C ALA A 130 3.95 5.08 0.44
N LYS A 131 4.18 5.98 1.40
CA LYS A 131 5.16 5.77 2.50
C LYS A 131 4.79 4.58 3.38
N ALA A 132 3.53 4.47 3.78
CA ALA A 132 3.04 3.38 4.61
C ALA A 132 3.18 2.02 3.91
N MET A 133 2.74 1.92 2.65
CA MET A 133 2.82 0.70 1.86
C MET A 133 4.25 0.28 1.56
N LEU A 134 5.16 1.23 1.28
CA LEU A 134 6.58 0.94 1.08
C LEU A 134 7.26 0.47 2.37
N LEU A 135 6.88 1.01 3.51
CA LEU A 135 7.39 0.55 4.79
C LEU A 135 6.95 -0.90 5.06
N GLU A 136 5.67 -1.19 4.90
CA GLU A 136 5.14 -2.55 5.04
C GLU A 136 5.85 -3.53 4.09
N TYR A 137 5.94 -3.17 2.81
CA TYR A 137 6.62 -3.97 1.79
C TYR A 137 8.10 -4.25 2.13
N SER A 138 8.81 -3.25 2.67
CA SER A 138 10.23 -3.38 3.03
C SER A 138 10.48 -4.16 4.31
N LEU A 139 9.47 -4.33 5.16
CA LEU A 139 9.52 -5.15 6.38
C LEU A 139 9.11 -6.60 6.13
N THR A 140 8.50 -6.89 4.99
CA THR A 140 8.14 -8.25 4.59
C THR A 140 9.32 -8.91 3.88
N ASP A 141 9.63 -10.16 4.21
CA ASP A 141 10.63 -10.92 3.47
C ASP A 141 10.22 -11.06 2.00
N THR A 142 11.19 -10.94 1.11
CA THR A 142 10.95 -10.99 -0.34
C THR A 142 10.29 -12.31 -0.74
N GLY A 143 9.05 -12.21 -1.21
CA GLY A 143 8.22 -13.35 -1.63
C GLY A 143 6.97 -13.60 -0.78
N ASP A 144 6.89 -13.05 0.42
CA ASP A 144 5.76 -13.25 1.34
C ASP A 144 4.80 -12.05 1.41
N TYR A 145 5.08 -10.97 0.67
CA TYR A 145 4.15 -9.84 0.61
C TYR A 145 2.88 -10.25 -0.14
N PHE A 146 1.77 -10.23 0.54
CA PHE A 146 0.49 -10.63 -0.02
C PHE A 146 -0.50 -9.47 -0.15
N GLY A 147 -0.32 -8.44 0.64
CA GLY A 147 -1.06 -7.19 0.64
C GLY A 147 -2.57 -7.31 0.82
N ILE A 148 -3.24 -6.15 0.74
CA ILE A 148 -4.69 -6.07 1.00
C ILE A 148 -5.56 -6.56 -0.16
N THR A 149 -5.00 -6.70 -1.37
CA THR A 149 -5.69 -7.17 -2.58
C THR A 149 -5.47 -8.65 -2.88
N CYS A 150 -4.87 -9.39 -1.93
CA CYS A 150 -4.61 -10.83 -2.06
C CYS A 150 -3.72 -11.19 -3.27
N GLY A 151 -2.63 -10.44 -3.46
CA GLY A 151 -1.66 -10.67 -4.55
C GLY A 151 -2.18 -10.27 -5.93
N SER A 152 -3.18 -9.39 -6.01
CA SER A 152 -3.74 -8.96 -7.30
C SER A 152 -2.76 -8.14 -8.12
N THR A 153 -2.75 -8.39 -9.42
CA THR A 153 -1.94 -7.66 -10.41
C THR A 153 -2.79 -6.89 -11.42
N HIS A 154 -4.11 -7.07 -11.39
CA HIS A 154 -5.07 -6.41 -12.27
C HIS A 154 -6.23 -5.81 -11.48
N TYR A 155 -6.80 -4.75 -11.99
CA TYR A 155 -8.05 -4.18 -11.50
C TYR A 155 -8.76 -3.36 -12.58
N HIS A 156 -10.04 -3.15 -12.37
CA HIS A 156 -10.84 -2.20 -13.16
C HIS A 156 -11.86 -1.50 -12.26
N ALA A 157 -12.36 -0.36 -12.72
CA ALA A 157 -13.44 0.33 -12.02
C ALA A 157 -14.74 -0.48 -12.11
N THR A 158 -15.58 -0.43 -11.07
CA THR A 158 -16.83 -1.22 -10.96
C THR A 158 -17.83 -0.97 -12.10
N TYR A 159 -17.73 0.18 -12.78
CA TYR A 159 -18.59 0.56 -13.92
C TYR A 159 -17.98 0.21 -15.29
N VAL A 160 -16.85 -0.49 -15.33
CA VAL A 160 -16.17 -0.96 -16.55
C VAL A 160 -16.17 -2.48 -16.56
N VAL A 161 -16.36 -3.08 -17.70
CA VAL A 161 -16.23 -4.53 -17.90
C VAL A 161 -15.21 -4.75 -19.03
N PRO A 162 -13.93 -4.94 -18.69
CA PRO A 162 -12.90 -5.16 -19.70
C PRO A 162 -12.92 -6.60 -20.20
N ASP A 163 -12.55 -6.82 -21.48
CA ASP A 163 -12.58 -8.14 -22.12
C ASP A 163 -11.68 -9.16 -21.41
N TRP A 164 -10.57 -8.71 -20.84
CA TRP A 164 -9.59 -9.59 -20.18
C TRP A 164 -10.12 -10.30 -18.91
N ILE A 165 -11.26 -9.91 -18.33
CA ILE A 165 -11.84 -10.65 -17.18
C ILE A 165 -12.30 -12.05 -17.56
N GLU A 166 -12.57 -12.30 -18.86
CA GLU A 166 -12.91 -13.61 -19.40
C GLU A 166 -11.68 -14.45 -19.73
N ASP A 167 -10.48 -13.92 -19.58
CA ASP A 167 -9.24 -14.64 -19.87
C ASP A 167 -9.07 -15.82 -18.92
N ARG A 168 -8.66 -16.96 -19.48
CA ARG A 168 -8.42 -18.18 -18.73
C ARG A 168 -7.30 -17.97 -17.71
N GLY A 169 -7.59 -18.21 -16.43
CA GLY A 169 -6.64 -17.99 -15.32
C GLY A 169 -6.82 -16.64 -14.63
N MET A 170 -7.71 -15.77 -15.10
CA MET A 170 -8.03 -14.52 -14.42
C MET A 170 -9.05 -14.76 -13.31
N ASN A 171 -8.63 -14.60 -12.04
CA ASN A 171 -9.45 -14.84 -10.87
C ASN A 171 -9.73 -13.55 -10.11
N ARG A 172 -11.02 -13.27 -9.87
CA ARG A 172 -11.44 -12.17 -9.01
C ARG A 172 -11.04 -12.47 -7.56
N THR A 173 -10.37 -11.54 -6.94
CA THR A 173 -9.89 -11.66 -5.55
C THR A 173 -10.75 -10.83 -4.60
N LYS A 174 -10.91 -9.53 -4.86
CA LYS A 174 -11.55 -8.60 -3.94
C LYS A 174 -12.22 -7.44 -4.67
N GLN A 175 -13.07 -6.73 -3.94
CA GLN A 175 -13.54 -5.39 -4.32
C GLN A 175 -13.24 -4.43 -3.16
N ILE A 176 -12.61 -3.31 -3.47
CA ILE A 176 -12.30 -2.23 -2.53
C ILE A 176 -12.70 -0.91 -3.18
N GLY A 177 -13.58 -0.16 -2.53
CA GLY A 177 -14.12 1.06 -3.10
C GLY A 177 -14.74 0.85 -4.49
N ALA A 178 -14.34 1.68 -5.44
CA ALA A 178 -14.82 1.61 -6.82
C ALA A 178 -13.99 0.69 -7.73
N HIS A 179 -13.13 -0.17 -7.16
CA HIS A 179 -12.29 -1.09 -7.94
C HIS A 179 -12.54 -2.55 -7.62
N ILE A 180 -12.50 -3.41 -8.64
CA ILE A 180 -12.54 -4.87 -8.54
C ILE A 180 -11.16 -5.39 -8.93
N PHE A 181 -10.58 -6.23 -8.08
CA PHE A 181 -9.21 -6.72 -8.18
C PHE A 181 -9.16 -8.17 -8.63
N TYR A 182 -8.11 -8.50 -9.38
CA TYR A 182 -7.92 -9.81 -9.98
C TYR A 182 -6.46 -10.24 -9.91
N LYS A 183 -6.28 -11.56 -9.79
CA LYS A 183 -4.99 -12.24 -9.88
C LYS A 183 -5.02 -13.17 -11.09
N PHE A 184 -3.92 -13.23 -11.81
CA PHE A 184 -3.69 -14.20 -12.88
C PHE A 184 -2.89 -15.38 -12.33
N ASP A 185 -3.40 -16.60 -12.47
CA ASP A 185 -2.76 -17.85 -12.04
C ASP A 185 -1.71 -18.33 -13.07
#